data_2459436a64f8790ad7bc916796a895b9
#
_entry.id   2459436a64f8790ad7bc916796a895b9
#
_cell.length_a   1.000
_cell.length_b   1.000
_cell.length_c   1.000
_cell.angle_alpha   90.00
_cell.angle_beta   90.00
_cell.angle_gamma   90.00
#
_symmetry.space_group_name_H-M   'P 1'
#
loop_
_entity.id
_entity.type
_entity.pdbx_description
1 polymer ?
#
loop_
_entity_poly.entity_id
_entity_poly.type
_entity_poly.pdbx_seq_one_letter_code
_entity_poly.pdbx_strand_id
1 'polypeptide(L)'
;DEIKSGVQKEIEGSREEQIPDSYLKYFSDYEHLGKKIDFNKSGTLVVWNNCDRLKPKTVVSLFERFKFLLGRKFRYFIHQGTHYVGLTVTGTTLQDESLRPNDPLCLMDDNMIMGDTNDPKHIKKTGESIFEYWENGDVCGTVNLPVKYSDISSDTIRESNVEIKFSWAKPAFHFAGGECEIGKFLRKNVGISIIRAKREIDFSKFDFFSEVNKPQHRWWGCEIRFEPELDEVFGVANNKQHVELFELEEEEYAEEELKPILFLLNKIVGNEIKQIFKK
;
A
#
# COMPACT_ATOMS: atom_id res chain seq x y z
N ASP A 1 10.89 -28.24 -15.23
CA ASP A 1 12.05 -29.09 -15.48
C ASP A 1 12.27 -29.42 -16.98
N GLU A 2 11.24 -29.28 -17.83
CA GLU A 2 11.33 -29.46 -19.30
C GLU A 2 12.23 -28.42 -19.97
N ILE A 3 12.27 -27.19 -19.45
CA ILE A 3 13.19 -26.14 -19.93
C ILE A 3 14.66 -26.56 -19.64
N LYS A 4 14.92 -27.09 -18.43
CA LYS A 4 16.27 -27.55 -18.03
C LYS A 4 16.73 -28.77 -18.84
N SER A 5 15.81 -29.62 -19.27
CA SER A 5 16.09 -30.75 -20.13
C SER A 5 16.25 -30.38 -21.60
N GLY A 6 16.00 -29.13 -21.99
CA GLY A 6 16.07 -28.67 -23.38
C GLY A 6 14.89 -29.15 -24.26
N VAL A 7 13.87 -29.75 -23.67
CA VAL A 7 12.66 -30.21 -24.39
C VAL A 7 11.76 -29.00 -24.71
N GLN A 8 11.68 -28.04 -23.81
CA GLN A 8 10.95 -26.79 -24.03
C GLN A 8 11.93 -25.61 -24.05
N LYS A 9 11.95 -24.85 -25.13
CA LYS A 9 12.84 -23.70 -25.33
C LYS A 9 12.22 -22.38 -24.90
N GLU A 10 10.90 -22.31 -24.82
CA GLU A 10 10.14 -21.11 -24.46
C GLU A 10 9.09 -21.44 -23.41
N ILE A 11 8.86 -20.52 -22.50
CA ILE A 11 7.72 -20.59 -21.56
C ILE A 11 6.49 -20.14 -22.33
N GLU A 12 5.54 -21.04 -22.57
CA GLU A 12 4.24 -20.64 -23.12
C GLU A 12 3.58 -19.65 -22.14
N GLY A 13 3.07 -18.54 -22.67
CA GLY A 13 2.25 -17.61 -21.89
C GLY A 13 0.98 -18.30 -21.36
N SER A 14 0.43 -17.76 -20.28
CA SER A 14 -0.86 -18.25 -19.77
C SER A 14 -1.92 -18.16 -20.87
N ARG A 15 -2.64 -19.25 -21.12
CA ARG A 15 -3.78 -19.26 -22.03
C ARG A 15 -4.97 -18.61 -21.32
N GLU A 16 -5.76 -17.84 -22.08
CA GLU A 16 -7.07 -17.39 -21.60
C GLU A 16 -7.98 -18.61 -21.54
N GLU A 17 -8.45 -18.95 -20.35
CA GLU A 17 -9.39 -20.03 -20.11
C GLU A 17 -10.65 -19.51 -19.43
N GLN A 18 -11.77 -20.14 -19.69
CA GLN A 18 -13.01 -19.84 -18.97
C GLN A 18 -12.88 -20.27 -17.51
N ILE A 19 -13.41 -19.45 -16.59
CA ILE A 19 -13.45 -19.83 -15.18
C ILE A 19 -14.32 -21.09 -15.02
N PRO A 20 -13.79 -22.18 -14.41
CA PRO A 20 -14.58 -23.38 -14.19
C PRO A 20 -15.86 -23.11 -13.38
N ASP A 21 -16.98 -23.71 -13.78
CA ASP A 21 -18.28 -23.52 -13.13
C ASP A 21 -18.26 -23.77 -11.62
N SER A 22 -17.39 -24.67 -11.16
CA SER A 22 -17.21 -24.95 -9.74
C SER A 22 -16.79 -23.74 -8.92
N TYR A 23 -16.13 -22.74 -9.55
CA TYR A 23 -15.71 -21.49 -8.91
C TYR A 23 -16.69 -20.34 -9.16
N LEU A 24 -17.47 -20.35 -10.25
CA LEU A 24 -18.45 -19.30 -10.56
C LEU A 24 -19.47 -19.11 -9.44
N LYS A 25 -19.83 -20.18 -8.72
CA LYS A 25 -20.75 -20.14 -7.57
C LYS A 25 -20.31 -19.17 -6.45
N TYR A 26 -19.02 -18.88 -6.34
CA TYR A 26 -18.49 -17.96 -5.32
C TYR A 26 -18.59 -16.49 -5.74
N PHE A 27 -18.93 -16.21 -7.00
CA PHE A 27 -18.91 -14.88 -7.59
C PHE A 27 -20.22 -14.46 -8.23
N SER A 28 -21.22 -15.35 -8.26
CA SER A 28 -22.49 -15.14 -9.01
C SER A 28 -23.27 -13.91 -8.56
N ASP A 29 -23.10 -13.48 -7.33
CA ASP A 29 -23.88 -12.40 -6.71
C ASP A 29 -23.08 -11.10 -6.52
N TYR A 30 -21.84 -11.04 -7.02
CA TYR A 30 -21.05 -9.82 -6.91
C TYR A 30 -21.53 -8.74 -7.87
N GLU A 31 -21.70 -7.55 -7.30
CA GLU A 31 -21.98 -6.32 -8.04
C GLU A 31 -20.87 -5.29 -7.80
N HIS A 32 -20.54 -4.58 -8.86
CA HIS A 32 -19.61 -3.45 -8.79
C HIS A 32 -20.23 -2.23 -9.44
N LEU A 33 -20.32 -1.11 -8.71
CA LEU A 33 -20.97 0.11 -9.16
C LEU A 33 -22.42 -0.10 -9.67
N GLY A 34 -23.18 -0.97 -8.98
CA GLY A 34 -24.56 -1.29 -9.35
C GLY A 34 -24.71 -2.16 -10.60
N LYS A 35 -23.63 -2.75 -11.10
CA LYS A 35 -23.64 -3.68 -12.24
C LYS A 35 -23.15 -5.04 -11.80
N LYS A 36 -23.88 -6.09 -12.21
CA LYS A 36 -23.44 -7.48 -12.00
C LYS A 36 -22.12 -7.70 -12.76
N ILE A 37 -21.14 -8.30 -12.08
CA ILE A 37 -19.83 -8.57 -12.66
C ILE A 37 -19.92 -9.78 -13.58
N ASP A 38 -19.46 -9.61 -14.81
CA ASP A 38 -19.33 -10.71 -15.77
C ASP A 38 -17.88 -11.18 -15.84
N PHE A 39 -17.56 -12.19 -15.06
CA PHE A 39 -16.22 -12.78 -14.97
C PHE A 39 -15.75 -13.46 -16.27
N ASN A 40 -16.62 -13.67 -17.25
CA ASN A 40 -16.26 -14.25 -18.53
C ASN A 40 -15.68 -13.20 -19.51
N LYS A 41 -15.79 -11.91 -19.20
CA LYS A 41 -15.31 -10.86 -20.09
C LYS A 41 -13.86 -10.46 -19.84
N SER A 42 -13.44 -10.36 -18.58
CA SER A 42 -12.10 -9.94 -18.22
C SER A 42 -11.86 -10.15 -16.73
N GLY A 43 -10.68 -10.62 -16.37
CA GLY A 43 -10.28 -10.73 -14.97
C GLY A 43 -9.22 -11.78 -14.71
N THR A 44 -8.84 -11.91 -13.45
CA THR A 44 -7.90 -12.93 -12.97
C THR A 44 -8.51 -13.59 -11.74
N LEU A 45 -8.62 -14.92 -11.77
CA LEU A 45 -9.01 -15.73 -10.62
C LEU A 45 -7.77 -16.40 -10.03
N VAL A 46 -7.51 -16.16 -8.75
CA VAL A 46 -6.46 -16.85 -7.99
C VAL A 46 -7.09 -17.71 -6.93
N VAL A 47 -6.86 -19.02 -6.99
CA VAL A 47 -7.43 -19.99 -6.05
C VAL A 47 -6.32 -20.70 -5.30
N TRP A 48 -6.36 -20.65 -3.97
CA TRP A 48 -5.48 -21.41 -3.09
C TRP A 48 -6.30 -22.46 -2.34
N ASN A 49 -6.04 -23.72 -2.63
CA ASN A 49 -6.66 -24.85 -1.97
C ASN A 49 -5.70 -25.50 -0.97
N ASN A 50 -6.24 -26.24 -0.01
CA ASN A 50 -5.49 -27.04 0.97
C ASN A 50 -4.47 -26.22 1.77
N CYS A 51 -4.87 -25.03 2.20
CA CYS A 51 -4.05 -24.09 2.94
C CYS A 51 -3.91 -24.49 4.42
N ASP A 52 -3.16 -25.53 4.71
CA ASP A 52 -2.98 -26.11 6.06
C ASP A 52 -1.99 -25.33 6.94
N ARG A 53 -1.08 -24.55 6.31
CA ARG A 53 -0.02 -23.80 7.01
C ARG A 53 -0.34 -22.33 7.27
N LEU A 54 -1.53 -21.87 6.87
CA LEU A 54 -1.91 -20.47 7.08
C LEU A 54 -2.17 -20.18 8.56
N LYS A 55 -1.73 -19.00 8.99
CA LYS A 55 -2.08 -18.40 10.27
C LYS A 55 -2.69 -17.02 10.00
N PRO A 56 -3.81 -16.64 10.59
CA PRO A 56 -4.67 -17.38 11.56
C PRO A 56 -5.45 -18.54 10.92
N LYS A 57 -5.92 -19.50 11.74
CA LYS A 57 -6.56 -20.73 11.25
C LYS A 57 -8.08 -20.62 11.05
N THR A 58 -8.72 -19.57 11.53
CA THR A 58 -10.17 -19.40 11.36
C THR A 58 -10.47 -18.62 10.09
N VAL A 59 -11.54 -18.98 9.38
CA VAL A 59 -12.01 -18.32 8.17
C VAL A 59 -12.15 -16.81 8.39
N VAL A 60 -12.82 -16.39 9.45
CA VAL A 60 -13.07 -14.97 9.77
C VAL A 60 -11.74 -14.22 9.97
N SER A 61 -10.84 -14.74 10.81
CA SER A 61 -9.56 -14.06 11.06
C SER A 61 -8.66 -14.00 9.84
N LEU A 62 -8.70 -15.03 8.99
CA LEU A 62 -7.95 -15.07 7.75
C LEU A 62 -8.52 -14.06 6.73
N PHE A 63 -9.86 -14.02 6.61
CA PHE A 63 -10.57 -13.08 5.77
C PHE A 63 -10.24 -11.62 6.15
N GLU A 64 -10.38 -11.25 7.41
CA GLU A 64 -10.07 -9.90 7.90
C GLU A 64 -8.59 -9.52 7.66
N ARG A 65 -7.67 -10.47 7.82
CA ARG A 65 -6.26 -10.24 7.54
C ARG A 65 -6.00 -9.97 6.05
N PHE A 66 -6.56 -10.80 5.17
CA PHE A 66 -6.39 -10.61 3.73
C PHE A 66 -7.09 -9.34 3.25
N LYS A 67 -8.30 -9.07 3.70
CA LYS A 67 -9.04 -7.83 3.44
C LYS A 67 -8.19 -6.60 3.77
N PHE A 68 -7.58 -6.58 4.96
CA PHE A 68 -6.72 -5.50 5.41
C PHE A 68 -5.47 -5.34 4.52
N LEU A 69 -4.76 -6.43 4.23
CA LEU A 69 -3.51 -6.39 3.47
C LEU A 69 -3.72 -6.10 1.99
N LEU A 70 -4.68 -6.77 1.35
CA LEU A 70 -4.97 -6.58 -0.07
C LEU A 70 -5.60 -5.22 -0.33
N GLY A 71 -6.50 -4.76 0.55
CA GLY A 71 -7.06 -3.41 0.50
C GLY A 71 -5.95 -2.34 0.53
N ARG A 72 -4.86 -2.55 1.31
CA ARG A 72 -3.73 -1.65 1.34
C ARG A 72 -2.85 -1.75 0.10
N LYS A 73 -2.43 -2.97 -0.27
CA LYS A 73 -1.53 -3.20 -1.40
C LYS A 73 -2.10 -2.72 -2.74
N PHE A 74 -3.40 -2.86 -2.92
CA PHE A 74 -4.09 -2.55 -4.17
C PHE A 74 -5.01 -1.31 -4.08
N ARG A 75 -4.86 -0.47 -3.03
CA ARG A 75 -5.77 0.65 -2.78
C ARG A 75 -5.98 1.57 -3.98
N TYR A 76 -4.92 1.88 -4.75
CA TYR A 76 -5.01 2.73 -5.93
C TYR A 76 -5.70 2.09 -7.13
N PHE A 77 -5.80 0.77 -7.16
CA PHE A 77 -6.57 0.06 -8.17
C PHE A 77 -8.05 -0.05 -7.77
N ILE A 78 -8.33 -0.13 -6.47
CA ILE A 78 -9.68 -0.29 -5.92
C ILE A 78 -10.38 1.07 -5.80
N HIS A 79 -9.62 2.12 -5.48
CA HIS A 79 -10.13 3.47 -5.22
C HIS A 79 -11.04 3.97 -6.34
N GLN A 80 -12.18 4.55 -5.96
CA GLN A 80 -13.23 5.05 -6.86
C GLN A 80 -13.74 4.02 -7.87
N GLY A 81 -13.66 2.74 -7.51
CA GLY A 81 -14.17 1.66 -8.35
C GLY A 81 -13.42 1.46 -9.65
N THR A 82 -12.16 1.89 -9.75
CA THR A 82 -11.36 1.74 -10.97
C THR A 82 -11.20 0.26 -11.36
N HIS A 83 -10.96 -0.61 -10.36
CA HIS A 83 -10.92 -2.05 -10.53
C HIS A 83 -11.71 -2.72 -9.41
N TYR A 84 -12.31 -3.84 -9.73
CA TYR A 84 -12.95 -4.69 -8.74
C TYR A 84 -11.97 -5.74 -8.21
N VAL A 85 -11.88 -5.85 -6.90
CA VAL A 85 -11.13 -6.91 -6.23
C VAL A 85 -12.07 -7.60 -5.24
N GLY A 86 -12.49 -8.83 -5.55
CA GLY A 86 -13.26 -9.69 -4.67
C GLY A 86 -12.35 -10.59 -3.85
N LEU A 87 -12.72 -10.83 -2.60
CA LEU A 87 -12.08 -11.78 -1.71
C LEU A 87 -13.10 -12.76 -1.18
N THR A 88 -12.85 -14.04 -1.40
CA THR A 88 -13.65 -15.13 -0.84
C THR A 88 -12.76 -16.07 -0.03
N VAL A 89 -13.13 -16.36 1.19
CA VAL A 89 -12.47 -17.35 2.05
C VAL A 89 -13.50 -18.38 2.51
N THR A 90 -13.25 -19.63 2.20
CA THR A 90 -14.16 -20.75 2.51
C THR A 90 -13.49 -21.74 3.46
N GLY A 91 -14.29 -22.37 4.32
CA GLY A 91 -13.87 -23.40 5.25
C GLY A 91 -15.09 -23.92 6.01
N THR A 92 -15.09 -23.86 7.33
CA THR A 92 -16.27 -24.17 8.15
C THR A 92 -17.39 -23.16 7.94
N THR A 93 -17.05 -21.95 7.51
CA THR A 93 -17.96 -20.88 7.12
C THR A 93 -17.49 -20.27 5.80
N LEU A 94 -18.32 -19.44 5.17
CA LEU A 94 -17.99 -18.64 4.00
C LEU A 94 -17.94 -17.17 4.40
N GLN A 95 -16.90 -16.47 3.98
CA GLN A 95 -16.79 -15.01 4.03
C GLN A 95 -16.43 -14.51 2.64
N ASP A 96 -17.17 -13.54 2.13
CA ASP A 96 -16.94 -12.93 0.83
C ASP A 96 -17.30 -11.44 0.87
N GLU A 97 -16.50 -10.62 0.20
CA GLU A 97 -16.73 -9.18 0.09
C GLU A 97 -15.93 -8.62 -1.10
N SER A 98 -16.43 -7.55 -1.71
CA SER A 98 -15.58 -6.67 -2.51
C SER A 98 -14.68 -5.84 -1.61
N LEU A 99 -13.40 -5.75 -1.97
CA LEU A 99 -12.45 -5.01 -1.15
C LEU A 99 -12.65 -3.50 -1.28
N ARG A 100 -12.46 -2.81 -0.18
CA ARG A 100 -12.34 -1.35 -0.10
C ARG A 100 -10.87 -0.97 0.08
N PRO A 101 -10.45 0.23 -0.36
CA PRO A 101 -9.12 0.74 -0.06
C PRO A 101 -8.82 0.74 1.44
N ASN A 102 -7.65 0.31 1.84
CA ASN A 102 -7.09 0.54 3.16
C ASN A 102 -5.96 1.55 3.01
N ASP A 103 -6.30 2.81 3.05
CA ASP A 103 -5.35 3.91 2.87
C ASP A 103 -4.69 4.30 4.20
N PRO A 104 -3.38 4.09 4.38
CA PRO A 104 -2.66 4.53 5.57
C PRO A 104 -2.62 6.05 5.76
N LEU A 105 -2.78 6.82 4.67
CA LEU A 105 -2.91 8.28 4.75
C LEU A 105 -4.30 8.71 5.22
N CYS A 106 -5.29 7.80 5.21
CA CYS A 106 -6.69 8.07 5.55
C CYS A 106 -7.30 9.30 4.84
N LEU A 107 -6.88 9.54 3.58
CA LEU A 107 -7.34 10.65 2.73
C LEU A 107 -8.37 10.23 1.69
N MET A 108 -8.41 8.93 1.30
CA MET A 108 -9.35 8.41 0.32
C MET A 108 -10.79 8.47 0.85
N ASP A 109 -11.71 8.96 0.03
CA ASP A 109 -13.13 9.14 0.36
C ASP A 109 -13.95 7.82 0.38
N ASP A 110 -13.37 6.75 -0.13
CA ASP A 110 -13.90 5.37 -0.09
C ASP A 110 -13.07 4.42 0.79
N ASN A 111 -12.22 4.96 1.67
CA ASN A 111 -11.39 4.18 2.57
C ASN A 111 -12.22 3.18 3.39
N MET A 112 -11.62 2.03 3.76
CA MET A 112 -12.31 1.02 4.56
C MET A 112 -12.71 1.53 5.96
N ILE A 113 -12.07 2.59 6.43
CA ILE A 113 -12.49 3.36 7.60
C ILE A 113 -12.76 4.80 7.23
N MET A 114 -13.94 5.27 7.58
CA MET A 114 -14.34 6.65 7.50
C MET A 114 -14.70 7.15 8.89
N GLY A 115 -14.74 8.45 9.09
CA GLY A 115 -15.06 9.09 10.35
C GLY A 115 -16.33 9.92 10.29
N ASP A 116 -16.74 10.37 11.47
CA ASP A 116 -17.77 11.40 11.69
C ASP A 116 -17.28 12.25 12.87
N THR A 117 -17.06 13.53 12.63
CA THR A 117 -16.59 14.47 13.68
C THR A 117 -17.56 14.60 14.85
N ASN A 118 -18.83 14.28 14.66
CA ASN A 118 -19.83 14.24 15.73
C ASN A 118 -19.78 12.92 16.53
N ASP A 119 -19.15 11.86 15.98
CA ASP A 119 -18.94 10.58 16.64
C ASP A 119 -17.52 10.04 16.33
N PRO A 120 -16.47 10.73 16.85
CA PRO A 120 -15.09 10.50 16.42
C PRO A 120 -14.46 9.21 16.97
N LYS A 121 -15.19 8.43 17.74
CA LYS A 121 -14.71 7.19 18.36
C LYS A 121 -14.96 5.94 17.52
N HIS A 122 -16.00 5.98 16.66
CA HIS A 122 -16.48 4.82 15.93
C HIS A 122 -16.19 4.91 14.44
N ILE A 123 -15.82 3.76 13.86
CA ILE A 123 -15.62 3.63 12.41
C ILE A 123 -16.97 3.68 11.71
N LYS A 124 -17.04 4.44 10.63
CA LYS A 124 -18.19 4.52 9.73
C LYS A 124 -17.87 3.82 8.40
N LYS A 125 -18.89 3.30 7.72
CA LYS A 125 -18.77 2.78 6.35
C LYS A 125 -18.73 3.92 5.32
N THR A 126 -19.39 5.00 5.61
CA THR A 126 -19.45 6.24 4.83
C THR A 126 -19.29 7.41 5.79
N GLY A 127 -18.71 8.48 5.33
CA GLY A 127 -18.43 9.65 6.19
C GLY A 127 -17.34 10.52 5.60
N GLU A 128 -16.53 11.08 6.45
CA GLU A 128 -15.40 11.92 6.06
C GLU A 128 -14.05 11.22 6.27
N SER A 129 -13.03 11.71 5.59
CA SER A 129 -11.65 11.29 5.81
C SER A 129 -11.22 11.61 7.23
N ILE A 130 -10.57 10.63 7.88
CA ILE A 130 -10.11 10.78 9.28
C ILE A 130 -8.91 11.71 9.36
N PHE A 131 -8.04 11.70 8.34
CA PHE A 131 -6.90 12.60 8.24
C PHE A 131 -7.16 13.70 7.22
N GLU A 132 -6.32 14.70 7.28
CA GLU A 132 -6.19 15.80 6.32
C GLU A 132 -4.73 15.90 5.87
N TYR A 133 -4.47 16.61 4.77
CA TYR A 133 -3.11 16.85 4.33
C TYR A 133 -2.33 17.61 5.40
N TRP A 134 -1.09 17.18 5.63
CA TRP A 134 -0.18 17.90 6.50
C TRP A 134 0.32 19.15 5.81
N GLU A 135 0.22 20.29 6.48
CA GLU A 135 0.70 21.58 5.98
C GLU A 135 1.74 22.15 6.94
N ASN A 136 2.93 22.46 6.43
CA ASN A 136 4.02 23.03 7.18
C ASN A 136 4.91 23.91 6.28
N GLY A 137 4.73 25.23 6.32
CA GLY A 137 5.45 26.16 5.47
C GLY A 137 5.26 25.88 3.98
N ASP A 138 6.33 25.45 3.31
CA ASP A 138 6.29 25.12 1.88
C ASP A 138 5.70 23.73 1.58
N VAL A 139 5.47 22.90 2.60
CA VAL A 139 4.87 21.57 2.47
C VAL A 139 3.36 21.68 2.55
N CYS A 140 2.68 21.50 1.42
CA CYS A 140 1.22 21.46 1.29
C CYS A 140 0.76 20.02 1.03
N GLY A 141 1.02 19.11 1.97
CA GLY A 141 0.63 17.71 1.91
C GLY A 141 1.43 16.83 0.94
N THR A 142 2.05 17.42 -0.08
CA THR A 142 2.81 16.69 -1.11
C THR A 142 4.11 17.41 -1.43
N VAL A 143 5.20 16.66 -1.47
CA VAL A 143 6.52 17.12 -1.89
C VAL A 143 6.95 16.31 -3.11
N ASN A 144 7.41 17.00 -4.16
CA ASN A 144 8.04 16.36 -5.32
C ASN A 144 9.55 16.48 -5.19
N LEU A 145 10.22 15.34 -5.14
CA LEU A 145 11.67 15.25 -5.03
C LEU A 145 12.25 14.79 -6.37
N PRO A 146 12.96 15.65 -7.11
CA PRO A 146 13.70 15.23 -8.29
C PRO A 146 14.88 14.34 -7.90
N VAL A 147 15.01 13.19 -8.55
CA VAL A 147 16.05 12.18 -8.28
C VAL A 147 16.74 11.86 -9.59
N LYS A 148 18.07 12.04 -9.61
CA LYS A 148 18.91 11.61 -10.72
C LYS A 148 19.22 10.13 -10.62
N TYR A 149 19.26 9.43 -11.74
CA TYR A 149 19.59 8.02 -11.82
C TYR A 149 20.36 7.70 -13.10
N SER A 150 21.16 6.65 -13.06
CA SER A 150 21.85 6.13 -14.23
C SER A 150 20.92 5.25 -15.05
N ASP A 151 20.72 5.57 -16.33
CA ASP A 151 19.99 4.69 -17.24
C ASP A 151 20.97 3.69 -17.87
N ILE A 152 20.94 2.46 -17.42
CA ILE A 152 21.82 1.37 -17.86
C ILE A 152 21.72 1.15 -19.39
N SER A 153 20.57 1.39 -19.98
CA SER A 153 20.35 1.15 -21.40
C SER A 153 21.06 2.17 -22.30
N SER A 154 21.33 3.38 -21.81
CA SER A 154 21.89 4.51 -22.59
C SER A 154 23.18 5.08 -22.00
N ASP A 155 23.62 4.56 -20.86
CA ASP A 155 24.79 5.07 -20.10
C ASP A 155 24.71 6.60 -19.89
N THR A 156 23.52 7.09 -19.59
CA THR A 156 23.25 8.51 -19.37
C THR A 156 22.60 8.75 -18.03
N ILE A 157 22.89 9.90 -17.42
CA ILE A 157 22.19 10.36 -16.22
C ILE A 157 20.85 10.97 -16.65
N ARG A 158 19.77 10.48 -16.08
CA ARG A 158 18.41 10.98 -16.23
C ARG A 158 17.84 11.45 -14.91
N GLU A 159 16.69 12.08 -14.94
CA GLU A 159 15.96 12.55 -13.77
C GLU A 159 14.53 12.01 -13.78
N SER A 160 14.05 11.56 -12.62
CA SER A 160 12.67 11.21 -12.38
C SER A 160 12.20 11.82 -11.07
N ASN A 161 10.88 11.81 -10.82
CA ASN A 161 10.31 12.40 -9.62
C ASN A 161 9.85 11.34 -8.64
N VAL A 162 10.16 11.58 -7.36
CA VAL A 162 9.59 10.86 -6.22
C VAL A 162 8.55 11.77 -5.56
N GLU A 163 7.30 11.32 -5.52
CA GLU A 163 6.22 12.01 -4.83
C GLU A 163 6.16 11.54 -3.37
N ILE A 164 6.20 12.46 -2.42
CA ILE A 164 6.12 12.17 -0.99
C ILE A 164 4.88 12.86 -0.45
N LYS A 165 3.95 12.10 0.14
CA LYS A 165 2.73 12.62 0.74
C LYS A 165 2.75 12.49 2.25
N PHE A 166 2.22 13.52 2.91
CA PHE A 166 2.04 13.53 4.35
C PHE A 166 0.60 13.85 4.71
N SER A 167 0.10 13.18 5.73
CA SER A 167 -1.20 13.43 6.32
C SER A 167 -1.14 13.36 7.84
N TRP A 168 -2.12 13.97 8.51
CA TRP A 168 -2.24 13.91 9.95
C TRP A 168 -3.71 13.87 10.36
N ALA A 169 -3.97 13.35 11.57
CA ALA A 169 -5.33 13.20 12.04
C ALA A 169 -5.98 14.55 12.30
N LYS A 170 -7.22 14.72 11.82
CA LYS A 170 -8.03 15.87 12.20
C LYS A 170 -8.21 15.91 13.72
N PRO A 171 -8.24 17.11 14.35
CA PRO A 171 -8.25 17.25 15.80
C PRO A 171 -9.34 16.43 16.51
N ALA A 172 -10.55 16.35 15.94
CA ALA A 172 -11.64 15.59 16.53
C ALA A 172 -11.29 14.11 16.76
N PHE A 173 -10.65 13.47 15.80
CA PHE A 173 -10.26 12.06 15.90
C PHE A 173 -9.03 11.85 16.79
N HIS A 174 -8.08 12.78 16.75
CA HIS A 174 -6.92 12.75 17.62
C HIS A 174 -7.33 12.84 19.10
N PHE A 175 -8.21 13.80 19.44
CA PHE A 175 -8.71 13.98 20.82
C PHE A 175 -9.61 12.84 21.30
N ALA A 176 -10.23 12.06 20.40
CA ALA A 176 -11.00 10.88 20.77
C ALA A 176 -10.15 9.77 21.42
N GLY A 177 -8.83 9.80 21.18
CA GLY A 177 -7.84 8.97 21.83
C GLY A 177 -7.59 7.61 21.18
N GLY A 178 -6.45 7.02 21.50
CA GLY A 178 -5.95 5.81 20.84
C GLY A 178 -6.65 4.51 21.23
N GLU A 179 -7.50 4.50 22.26
CA GLU A 179 -8.20 3.29 22.71
C GLU A 179 -9.62 3.17 22.12
N CYS A 180 -10.08 4.19 21.40
CA CYS A 180 -11.34 4.11 20.62
C CYS A 180 -11.17 3.17 19.39
N GLU A 181 -12.26 2.89 18.71
CA GLU A 181 -12.27 1.99 17.55
C GLU A 181 -11.35 2.48 16.43
N ILE A 182 -11.44 3.77 16.07
CA ILE A 182 -10.58 4.43 15.09
C ILE A 182 -9.10 4.34 15.50
N GLY A 183 -8.76 4.71 16.74
CA GLY A 183 -7.39 4.67 17.22
C GLY A 183 -6.78 3.26 17.24
N LYS A 184 -7.58 2.23 17.55
CA LYS A 184 -7.17 0.82 17.47
C LYS A 184 -6.93 0.37 16.03
N PHE A 185 -7.74 0.85 15.08
CA PHE A 185 -7.52 0.55 13.68
C PHE A 185 -6.25 1.22 13.15
N LEU A 186 -6.08 2.52 13.41
CA LEU A 186 -4.92 3.29 12.95
C LEU A 186 -3.59 2.71 13.46
N ARG A 187 -3.58 2.11 14.64
CA ARG A 187 -2.40 1.40 15.19
C ARG A 187 -1.87 0.30 14.25
N LYS A 188 -2.73 -0.30 13.42
CA LYS A 188 -2.35 -1.35 12.45
C LYS A 188 -1.70 -0.79 11.19
N ASN A 189 -1.83 0.52 10.95
CA ASN A 189 -1.30 1.24 9.78
C ASN A 189 -0.16 2.20 10.16
N VAL A 190 0.60 1.91 11.21
CA VAL A 190 1.78 2.68 11.58
C VAL A 190 2.96 2.28 10.69
N GLY A 191 3.43 3.20 9.86
CA GLY A 191 4.52 2.97 8.93
C GLY A 191 4.51 3.95 7.76
N ILE A 192 5.52 3.84 6.93
CA ILE A 192 5.65 4.58 5.67
C ILE A 192 5.33 3.61 4.53
N SER A 193 4.43 4.02 3.65
CA SER A 193 4.01 3.25 2.49
C SER A 193 4.90 3.54 1.29
N ILE A 194 5.48 2.53 0.69
CA ILE A 194 6.26 2.65 -0.54
C ILE A 194 5.41 2.15 -1.71
N ILE A 195 5.12 3.06 -2.64
CA ILE A 195 4.29 2.82 -3.82
C ILE A 195 5.15 2.83 -5.08
N ARG A 196 5.07 1.75 -5.83
CA ARG A 196 5.68 1.62 -7.15
C ARG A 196 4.58 1.33 -8.19
N ALA A 197 4.49 2.15 -9.22
CA ALA A 197 3.47 1.98 -10.29
C ALA A 197 2.06 1.70 -9.72
N LYS A 198 1.59 2.52 -8.78
CA LYS A 198 0.29 2.43 -8.09
C LYS A 198 0.10 1.22 -7.14
N ARG A 199 1.11 0.35 -6.97
CA ARG A 199 1.05 -0.78 -6.05
C ARG A 199 1.94 -0.55 -4.84
N GLU A 200 1.44 -0.79 -3.62
CA GLU A 200 2.29 -0.83 -2.44
C GLU A 200 3.19 -2.06 -2.51
N ILE A 201 4.49 -1.82 -2.50
CA ILE A 201 5.50 -2.87 -2.52
C ILE A 201 6.13 -3.08 -1.16
N ASP A 202 6.14 -2.06 -0.31
CA ASP A 202 6.67 -2.16 1.05
C ASP A 202 5.91 -1.26 2.02
N PHE A 203 5.96 -1.60 3.31
CA PHE A 203 5.36 -0.82 4.38
C PHE A 203 6.14 -1.05 5.68
N SER A 204 6.96 -0.09 6.06
CA SER A 204 7.84 -0.18 7.22
C SER A 204 8.13 1.20 7.83
N LYS A 205 8.92 1.24 8.89
CA LYS A 205 9.45 2.48 9.48
C LYS A 205 10.67 3.04 8.72
N PHE A 206 11.42 2.22 7.99
CA PHE A 206 12.62 2.56 7.20
C PHE A 206 13.62 3.46 7.92
N ASP A 207 13.80 3.26 9.23
CA ASP A 207 14.68 4.03 10.12
C ASP A 207 14.38 5.54 10.26
N PHE A 208 13.37 6.06 9.59
CA PHE A 208 12.90 7.44 9.76
C PHE A 208 12.36 7.73 11.18
N PHE A 209 11.94 6.68 11.92
CA PHE A 209 11.56 6.79 13.32
C PHE A 209 11.84 5.47 14.07
N SER A 210 12.22 5.58 15.36
CA SER A 210 12.78 4.45 16.11
C SER A 210 11.78 3.44 16.63
N GLU A 211 10.59 3.89 17.03
CA GLU A 211 9.64 3.05 17.77
C GLU A 211 8.22 3.11 17.19
N VAL A 212 7.81 2.08 16.42
CA VAL A 212 6.46 1.96 15.83
C VAL A 212 5.33 1.90 16.89
N ASN A 213 5.64 1.47 18.11
CA ASN A 213 4.63 1.30 19.16
C ASN A 213 4.29 2.58 19.94
N LYS A 214 5.01 3.69 19.70
CA LYS A 214 4.66 4.97 20.33
C LYS A 214 3.26 5.41 19.89
N PRO A 215 2.38 5.79 20.83
CA PRO A 215 0.99 6.16 20.52
C PRO A 215 0.85 7.28 19.48
N GLN A 216 1.81 8.18 19.41
CA GLN A 216 1.82 9.30 18.50
C GLN A 216 1.94 8.91 17.02
N HIS A 217 2.59 7.76 16.70
CA HIS A 217 2.80 7.34 15.31
C HIS A 217 1.51 6.91 14.59
N ARG A 218 0.42 6.69 15.30
CA ARG A 218 -0.88 6.35 14.70
C ARG A 218 -1.63 7.54 14.10
N TRP A 219 -1.19 8.77 14.39
CA TRP A 219 -1.93 9.98 14.06
C TRP A 219 -1.40 10.74 12.85
N TRP A 220 -0.47 10.16 12.13
CA TRP A 220 0.06 10.67 10.87
C TRP A 220 0.29 9.54 9.88
N GLY A 221 0.35 9.88 8.60
CA GLY A 221 0.69 8.97 7.51
C GLY A 221 1.75 9.57 6.60
N CYS A 222 2.58 8.72 6.02
CA CYS A 222 3.53 9.07 4.98
C CYS A 222 3.51 8.04 3.87
N GLU A 223 3.52 8.49 2.64
CA GLU A 223 3.61 7.68 1.44
C GLU A 223 4.71 8.21 0.53
N ILE A 224 5.55 7.33 0.02
CA ILE A 224 6.60 7.63 -0.94
C ILE A 224 6.27 6.87 -2.23
N ARG A 225 6.09 7.60 -3.33
CA ARG A 225 5.73 7.04 -4.63
C ARG A 225 6.80 7.30 -5.66
N PHE A 226 7.13 6.28 -6.43
CA PHE A 226 8.05 6.35 -7.54
C PHE A 226 7.64 5.42 -8.68
N GLU A 227 8.21 5.65 -9.86
CA GLU A 227 7.97 4.87 -11.06
C GLU A 227 9.11 3.84 -11.30
N PRO A 228 8.88 2.80 -12.12
CA PRO A 228 9.80 1.66 -12.27
C PRO A 228 11.24 1.99 -12.67
N GLU A 229 11.49 3.12 -13.32
CA GLU A 229 12.84 3.55 -13.68
C GLU A 229 13.75 3.83 -12.48
N LEU A 230 13.15 4.02 -11.29
CA LEU A 230 13.89 4.20 -10.03
C LEU A 230 14.06 2.91 -9.22
N ASP A 231 13.76 1.73 -9.79
CA ASP A 231 13.85 0.45 -9.09
C ASP A 231 15.24 0.22 -8.48
N GLU A 232 16.29 0.54 -9.20
CA GLU A 232 17.68 0.36 -8.71
C GLU A 232 18.02 1.36 -7.62
N VAL A 233 17.58 2.62 -7.76
CA VAL A 233 17.78 3.67 -6.76
C VAL A 233 17.15 3.30 -5.43
N PHE A 234 15.99 2.64 -5.46
CA PHE A 234 15.27 2.17 -4.28
C PHE A 234 15.65 0.75 -3.84
N GLY A 235 16.61 0.09 -4.50
CA GLY A 235 16.98 -1.28 -4.19
C GLY A 235 15.78 -2.23 -4.24
N VAL A 236 14.95 -2.12 -5.28
CA VAL A 236 13.75 -2.96 -5.40
C VAL A 236 14.16 -4.40 -5.67
N ALA A 237 13.79 -5.31 -4.77
CA ALA A 237 14.05 -6.74 -4.92
C ALA A 237 13.41 -7.32 -6.20
N ASN A 238 14.01 -8.38 -6.76
CA ASN A 238 13.55 -9.01 -8.01
C ASN A 238 12.07 -9.43 -8.01
N ASN A 239 11.52 -9.78 -6.85
CA ASN A 239 10.11 -10.11 -6.67
C ASN A 239 9.21 -8.87 -6.58
N LYS A 240 9.79 -7.67 -6.58
CA LYS A 240 9.09 -6.36 -6.48
C LYS A 240 8.13 -6.27 -5.30
N GLN A 241 8.55 -6.79 -4.14
CA GLN A 241 7.76 -6.82 -2.90
C GLN A 241 8.47 -6.19 -1.70
N HIS A 242 9.67 -5.65 -1.91
CA HIS A 242 10.47 -5.03 -0.88
C HIS A 242 11.43 -4.01 -1.49
N VAL A 243 11.79 -2.98 -0.73
CA VAL A 243 12.86 -2.03 -1.05
C VAL A 243 13.98 -2.16 -0.03
N GLU A 244 15.20 -1.97 -0.48
CA GLU A 244 16.38 -1.90 0.37
C GLU A 244 17.01 -0.52 0.22
N LEU A 245 16.73 0.36 1.19
CA LEU A 245 17.27 1.72 1.19
C LEU A 245 18.67 1.64 1.76
N PHE A 246 19.67 1.67 0.89
CA PHE A 246 21.08 1.59 1.28
C PHE A 246 21.52 2.85 2.02
N GLU A 247 22.18 2.64 3.17
CA GLU A 247 22.97 3.67 3.84
C GLU A 247 24.38 3.66 3.25
N LEU A 248 24.83 4.85 2.83
CA LEU A 248 26.22 5.10 2.43
C LEU A 248 26.78 6.17 3.34
N GLU A 249 28.06 6.05 3.69
CA GLU A 249 28.77 7.09 4.44
C GLU A 249 28.87 8.35 3.58
N GLU A 250 28.80 9.54 4.19
CA GLU A 250 28.81 10.80 3.46
C GLU A 250 30.08 10.98 2.61
N GLU A 251 31.17 10.37 3.04
CA GLU A 251 32.46 10.37 2.34
C GLU A 251 32.41 9.58 1.02
N GLU A 252 31.51 8.59 0.91
CA GLU A 252 31.38 7.72 -0.28
C GLU A 252 30.69 8.42 -1.45
N TYR A 253 29.90 9.47 -1.22
CA TYR A 253 29.14 10.18 -2.26
C TYR A 253 29.33 11.69 -2.27
N ALA A 254 30.25 12.24 -1.47
CA ALA A 254 30.45 13.69 -1.35
C ALA A 254 30.82 14.34 -2.70
N GLU A 255 31.52 13.62 -3.56
CA GLU A 255 31.96 14.07 -4.88
C GLU A 255 31.08 13.54 -6.03
N GLU A 256 30.08 12.67 -5.76
CA GLU A 256 29.27 12.07 -6.79
C GLU A 256 28.06 12.94 -7.17
N GLU A 257 27.71 12.92 -8.46
CA GLU A 257 26.50 13.58 -8.97
C GLU A 257 25.22 12.88 -8.48
N LEU A 258 25.30 11.56 -8.23
CA LEU A 258 24.20 10.72 -7.78
C LEU A 258 24.26 10.55 -6.25
N LYS A 259 23.29 11.11 -5.55
CA LYS A 259 23.16 10.97 -4.10
C LYS A 259 22.28 9.80 -3.72
N PRO A 260 22.61 9.03 -2.64
CA PRO A 260 21.77 7.95 -2.15
C PRO A 260 20.36 8.43 -1.85
N ILE A 261 19.37 7.63 -2.25
CA ILE A 261 17.96 8.00 -2.05
C ILE A 261 17.61 8.17 -0.57
N LEU A 262 18.18 7.37 0.32
CA LEU A 262 17.94 7.47 1.75
C LEU A 262 18.39 8.83 2.31
N PHE A 263 19.52 9.35 1.86
CA PHE A 263 20.00 10.67 2.25
C PHE A 263 19.02 11.78 1.83
N LEU A 264 18.51 11.70 0.59
CA LEU A 264 17.54 12.67 0.07
C LEU A 264 16.21 12.59 0.83
N LEU A 265 15.73 11.36 1.07
CA LEU A 265 14.50 11.13 1.82
C LEU A 265 14.61 11.56 3.28
N ASN A 266 15.76 11.34 3.95
CA ASN A 266 15.97 11.74 5.34
C ASN A 266 15.84 13.25 5.54
N LYS A 267 16.27 14.06 4.58
CA LYS A 267 16.13 15.52 4.63
C LYS A 267 14.66 15.97 4.64
N ILE A 268 13.78 15.23 3.98
CA ILE A 268 12.36 15.58 3.84
C ILE A 268 11.55 14.82 4.89
N VAL A 269 11.51 13.49 4.80
CA VAL A 269 10.65 12.65 5.64
C VAL A 269 11.01 12.76 7.10
N GLY A 270 12.29 12.66 7.44
CA GLY A 270 12.76 12.75 8.83
C GLY A 270 12.50 14.13 9.46
N ASN A 271 12.59 15.20 8.66
CA ASN A 271 12.30 16.56 9.16
C ASN A 271 10.81 16.77 9.35
N GLU A 272 9.95 16.35 8.39
CA GLU A 272 8.51 16.54 8.51
C GLU A 272 7.92 15.71 9.67
N ILE A 273 8.37 14.47 9.88
CA ILE A 273 7.98 13.67 11.04
C ILE A 273 8.31 14.41 12.35
N LYS A 274 9.49 15.02 12.46
CA LYS A 274 9.86 15.81 13.66
C LYS A 274 8.97 17.04 13.85
N GLN A 275 8.49 17.68 12.77
CA GLN A 275 7.59 18.82 12.86
C GLN A 275 6.17 18.40 13.26
N ILE A 276 5.66 17.28 12.71
CA ILE A 276 4.38 16.68 13.10
C ILE A 276 4.33 16.44 14.62
N PHE A 277 5.44 15.99 15.23
CA PHE A 277 5.50 15.74 16.67
C PHE A 277 5.63 16.98 17.56
N LYS A 278 5.89 18.14 16.99
CA LYS A 278 5.92 19.40 17.74
C LYS A 278 4.54 20.07 17.84
N LYS A 279 3.60 19.66 17.00
CA LYS A 279 2.25 20.18 16.91
C LYS A 279 1.28 19.41 17.81
#